data_9c56d9be0e62b4577590e1aa871c2241
#
_entry.id   9c56d9be0e62b4577590e1aa871c2241
#
_cell.length_a   1.000
_cell.length_b   1.000
_cell.length_c   1.000
_cell.angle_alpha   90.00
_cell.angle_beta   90.00
_cell.angle_gamma   90.00
#
_symmetry.space_group_name_H-M   'P 1'
#
loop_
_entity.id
_entity.type
_entity.pdbx_description
1 polymer ?
#
loop_
_entity_poly.entity_id
_entity_poly.type
_entity_poly.pdbx_seq_one_letter_code
_entity_poly.pdbx_strand_id
1 'polypeptide(L)'
;FGMGVDQTSISTFDNSSTSIKQFVADNGETNLTIPLTANWISDGKDSYLFPTTGWYQKAALEVAIPGGDLTFYKASYQLQRYFAISRSFTLMLNGEVGYGDSYGDTVALPFYKNFYAGGVNTVRGYKAGSLGPQDIYGNTIGGNERVVGQTELLWALPGMEKSVRLGVFFDI
;
A
#
# COMPACT_ATOMS: atom_id res chain seq x y z
N PHE A 1 15.92 -7.40 6.26
CA PHE A 1 15.45 -8.74 5.95
C PHE A 1 14.83 -9.36 7.18
N GLY A 2 13.78 -10.13 7.03
CA GLY A 2 13.11 -10.86 8.09
C GLY A 2 12.58 -12.20 7.62
N MET A 3 12.43 -13.12 8.55
CA MET A 3 11.77 -14.40 8.37
C MET A 3 10.88 -14.64 9.59
N GLY A 4 9.68 -15.14 9.38
CA GLY A 4 8.72 -15.40 10.44
C GLY A 4 7.90 -16.65 10.18
N VAL A 5 7.03 -16.95 11.12
CA VAL A 5 5.97 -17.94 11.01
C VAL A 5 4.69 -17.24 11.43
N ASP A 6 3.75 -17.11 10.52
CA ASP A 6 2.48 -16.43 10.76
C ASP A 6 1.34 -17.46 10.70
N GLN A 7 0.50 -17.48 11.74
CA GLN A 7 -0.74 -18.23 11.74
C GLN A 7 -1.92 -17.27 11.66
N THR A 8 -2.74 -17.42 10.64
CA THR A 8 -3.95 -16.61 10.42
C THR A 8 -5.18 -17.47 10.60
N SER A 9 -6.08 -17.06 11.50
CA SER A 9 -7.39 -17.70 11.68
C SER A 9 -8.49 -16.77 11.19
N ILE A 10 -9.39 -17.29 10.37
CA ILE A 10 -10.46 -16.56 9.69
C ILE A 10 -11.79 -17.12 10.11
N SER A 11 -12.67 -16.28 10.65
CA SER A 11 -14.06 -16.62 10.92
C SER A 11 -14.98 -15.93 9.90
N THR A 12 -15.89 -16.69 9.32
CA THR A 12 -16.87 -16.18 8.38
C THR A 12 -18.25 -16.08 9.00
N PHE A 13 -19.03 -15.09 8.57
CA PHE A 13 -20.41 -14.85 8.97
C PHE A 13 -21.32 -14.88 7.73
N ASP A 14 -22.64 -14.91 7.93
CA ASP A 14 -23.60 -14.95 6.82
C ASP A 14 -23.45 -13.81 5.83
N ASN A 15 -23.08 -12.63 6.30
CA ASN A 15 -22.82 -11.42 5.49
C ASN A 15 -21.36 -11.27 5.04
N SER A 16 -20.51 -12.26 5.25
CA SER A 16 -19.13 -12.23 4.71
C SER A 16 -19.17 -12.32 3.19
N SER A 17 -18.23 -11.61 2.55
CA SER A 17 -18.06 -11.62 1.08
C SER A 17 -17.93 -13.04 0.54
N THR A 18 -18.49 -13.28 -0.65
CA THR A 18 -18.38 -14.56 -1.34
C THR A 18 -16.92 -14.98 -1.56
N SER A 19 -16.04 -14.02 -1.88
CA SER A 19 -14.60 -14.29 -2.06
C SER A 19 -13.92 -14.76 -0.78
N ILE A 20 -14.30 -14.23 0.39
CA ILE A 20 -13.78 -14.67 1.69
C ILE A 20 -14.28 -16.07 2.03
N LYS A 21 -15.58 -16.33 1.81
CA LYS A 21 -16.15 -17.67 2.03
C LYS A 21 -15.51 -18.72 1.11
N GLN A 22 -15.28 -18.36 -0.16
CA GLN A 22 -14.60 -19.23 -1.10
C GLN A 22 -13.17 -19.50 -0.66
N PHE A 23 -12.42 -18.46 -0.25
CA PHE A 23 -11.06 -18.63 0.24
C PHE A 23 -11.00 -19.60 1.44
N VAL A 24 -11.92 -19.48 2.40
CA VAL A 24 -12.00 -20.38 3.56
C VAL A 24 -12.41 -21.79 3.16
N ALA A 25 -13.29 -21.94 2.17
CA ALA A 25 -13.67 -23.25 1.64
C ALA A 25 -12.49 -23.98 0.97
N ASP A 26 -11.64 -23.21 0.26
CA ASP A 26 -10.51 -23.76 -0.50
C ASP A 26 -9.28 -24.02 0.40
N ASN A 27 -9.04 -23.19 1.42
CA ASN A 27 -7.80 -23.19 2.20
C ASN A 27 -8.00 -23.49 3.71
N GLY A 28 -9.27 -23.61 4.17
CA GLY A 28 -9.59 -23.79 5.59
C GLY A 28 -9.61 -22.48 6.40
N GLU A 29 -10.07 -22.60 7.65
CA GLU A 29 -10.21 -21.46 8.56
C GLU A 29 -8.88 -20.99 9.17
N THR A 30 -7.90 -21.87 9.26
CA THR A 30 -6.59 -21.58 9.86
C THR A 30 -5.49 -21.92 8.86
N ASN A 31 -4.64 -20.95 8.57
CA ASN A 31 -3.57 -21.09 7.60
C ASN A 31 -2.24 -20.68 8.23
N LEU A 32 -1.23 -21.51 8.07
CA LEU A 32 0.15 -21.25 8.43
C LEU A 32 0.90 -20.72 7.22
N THR A 33 1.69 -19.68 7.38
CA THR A 33 2.61 -19.17 6.35
C THR A 33 3.99 -18.92 6.90
N ILE A 34 5.00 -19.05 6.05
CA ILE A 34 6.41 -18.77 6.40
C ILE A 34 6.90 -17.63 5.51
N PRO A 35 6.63 -16.36 5.90
CA PRO A 35 7.02 -15.20 5.10
C PRO A 35 8.51 -14.91 5.23
N LEU A 36 9.16 -14.69 4.10
CA LEU A 36 10.42 -14.00 3.97
C LEU A 36 10.16 -12.56 3.54
N THR A 37 10.70 -11.60 4.26
CA THR A 37 10.50 -10.18 3.96
C THR A 37 11.82 -9.47 3.68
N ALA A 38 11.80 -8.58 2.69
CA ALA A 38 12.89 -7.66 2.40
C ALA A 38 12.32 -6.25 2.26
N ASN A 39 12.91 -5.30 2.99
CA ASN A 39 12.54 -3.89 2.91
C ASN A 39 13.78 -3.05 2.64
N TRP A 40 13.66 -2.11 1.71
CA TRP A 40 14.69 -1.14 1.41
C TRP A 40 14.08 0.26 1.39
N ILE A 41 14.75 1.19 2.06
CA ILE A 41 14.35 2.59 2.14
C ILE A 41 15.58 3.45 1.85
N SER A 42 15.39 4.47 1.00
CA SER A 42 16.36 5.53 0.75
C SER A 42 15.68 6.88 0.91
N ASP A 43 16.16 7.68 1.85
CA ASP A 43 15.66 9.02 2.12
C ASP A 43 16.79 10.02 1.86
N GLY A 44 16.66 10.81 0.78
CA GLY A 44 17.58 11.86 0.36
C GLY A 44 16.89 13.23 0.34
N LYS A 45 15.87 13.44 1.16
CA LYS A 45 15.21 14.74 1.31
C LYS A 45 16.11 15.73 2.06
N ASP A 46 16.04 17.01 1.68
CA ASP A 46 16.74 18.10 2.35
C ASP A 46 16.22 18.42 3.75
N SER A 47 14.96 18.06 4.03
CA SER A 47 14.31 18.23 5.33
C SER A 47 13.33 17.09 5.60
N TYR A 48 13.23 16.67 6.85
CA TYR A 48 12.26 15.66 7.26
C TYR A 48 10.82 16.20 7.27
N LEU A 49 10.60 17.37 7.86
CA LEU A 49 9.26 17.94 8.05
C LEU A 49 8.81 18.80 6.86
N PHE A 50 9.72 19.57 6.30
CA PHE A 50 9.42 20.54 5.24
C PHE A 50 10.36 20.36 4.04
N PRO A 51 10.34 19.21 3.36
CA PRO A 51 11.21 18.98 2.22
C PRO A 51 10.90 19.95 1.09
N THR A 52 11.94 20.43 0.43
CA THR A 52 11.86 21.26 -0.76
C THR A 52 12.51 20.59 -1.97
N THR A 53 13.51 19.74 -1.72
CA THR A 53 14.22 18.97 -2.74
C THR A 53 14.53 17.57 -2.25
N GLY A 54 14.89 16.69 -3.19
CA GLY A 54 15.33 15.34 -2.89
C GLY A 54 14.30 14.28 -3.20
N TRP A 55 14.49 13.12 -2.60
CA TRP A 55 13.66 11.94 -2.87
C TRP A 55 13.44 11.09 -1.61
N TYR A 56 12.40 10.32 -1.65
CA TYR A 56 12.15 9.20 -0.76
C TYR A 56 11.77 7.99 -1.60
N GLN A 57 12.41 6.86 -1.35
CA GLN A 57 12.12 5.61 -2.04
C GLN A 57 11.94 4.51 -1.01
N LYS A 58 10.99 3.63 -1.28
CA LYS A 58 10.72 2.44 -0.47
C LYS A 58 10.40 1.27 -1.40
N ALA A 59 11.12 0.17 -1.23
CA ALA A 59 10.79 -1.11 -1.84
C ALA A 59 10.50 -2.12 -0.73
N ALA A 60 9.46 -2.92 -0.91
CA ALA A 60 9.11 -4.00 -0.02
C ALA A 60 8.80 -5.26 -0.82
N LEU A 61 9.29 -6.39 -0.36
CA LEU A 61 9.04 -7.72 -0.90
C LEU A 61 8.68 -8.65 0.25
N GLU A 62 7.62 -9.42 0.07
CA GLU A 62 7.20 -10.51 0.93
C GLU A 62 7.00 -11.75 0.06
N VAL A 63 7.58 -12.87 0.46
CA VAL A 63 7.41 -14.16 -0.19
C VAL A 63 7.11 -15.20 0.88
N ALA A 64 5.91 -15.78 0.86
CA ALA A 64 5.57 -16.93 1.68
C ALA A 64 6.11 -18.19 1.02
N ILE A 65 7.15 -18.78 1.63
CA ILE A 65 7.84 -19.95 1.07
C ILE A 65 7.11 -21.26 1.39
N PRO A 66 7.35 -22.33 0.60
CA PRO A 66 6.82 -23.67 0.88
C PRO A 66 7.19 -24.18 2.28
N GLY A 67 6.27 -24.92 2.91
CA GLY A 67 6.39 -25.44 4.26
C GLY A 67 5.25 -24.96 5.18
N GLY A 68 4.49 -23.98 4.74
CA GLY A 68 3.18 -23.61 5.29
C GLY A 68 2.03 -24.04 4.36
N ASP A 69 0.83 -23.57 4.68
CA ASP A 69 -0.40 -23.92 3.93
C ASP A 69 -0.56 -23.04 2.69
N LEU A 70 -0.01 -21.82 2.68
CA LEU A 70 -0.17 -20.86 1.59
C LEU A 70 1.18 -20.39 1.07
N THR A 71 1.28 -20.26 -0.25
CA THR A 71 2.43 -19.73 -0.96
C THR A 71 2.02 -18.55 -1.84
N PHE A 72 2.63 -17.39 -1.61
CA PHE A 72 2.37 -16.15 -2.36
C PHE A 72 3.59 -15.24 -2.36
N TYR A 73 3.58 -14.26 -3.23
CA TYR A 73 4.52 -13.16 -3.19
C TYR A 73 3.79 -11.83 -3.29
N LYS A 74 4.38 -10.80 -2.71
CA LYS A 74 3.87 -9.44 -2.73
C LYS A 74 5.04 -8.47 -2.81
N ALA A 75 5.04 -7.62 -3.81
CA ALA A 75 6.05 -6.60 -4.01
C ALA A 75 5.40 -5.22 -4.08
N SER A 76 6.06 -4.20 -3.55
CA SER A 76 5.65 -2.81 -3.72
C SER A 76 6.85 -1.90 -3.85
N TYR A 77 6.68 -0.82 -4.61
CA TYR A 77 7.66 0.23 -4.76
C TYR A 77 6.99 1.59 -4.71
N GLN A 78 7.56 2.50 -3.94
CA GLN A 78 7.16 3.90 -3.83
C GLN A 78 8.33 4.80 -4.16
N LEU A 79 8.08 5.80 -4.97
CA LEU A 79 9.01 6.90 -5.26
C LEU A 79 8.30 8.23 -5.01
N GLN A 80 8.84 9.02 -4.10
CA GLN A 80 8.42 10.39 -3.86
C GLN A 80 9.57 11.33 -4.21
N ARG A 81 9.27 12.40 -4.96
CA ARG A 81 10.25 13.38 -5.40
C ARG A 81 9.79 14.79 -5.13
N TYR A 82 10.71 15.62 -4.65
CA TYR A 82 10.49 17.04 -4.39
C TYR A 82 11.31 17.90 -5.32
N PHE A 83 10.69 18.94 -5.86
CA PHE A 83 11.29 19.90 -6.78
C PHE A 83 11.01 21.32 -6.26
N ALA A 84 12.04 22.05 -5.89
CA ALA A 84 11.93 23.48 -5.58
C ALA A 84 11.68 24.26 -6.88
N ILE A 85 10.43 24.70 -7.10
CA ILE A 85 10.06 25.53 -8.24
C ILE A 85 10.51 26.98 -8.01
N SER A 86 10.39 27.43 -6.77
CA SER A 86 10.88 28.73 -6.31
C SER A 86 11.21 28.68 -4.83
N ARG A 87 11.59 29.83 -4.24
CA ARG A 87 11.84 29.93 -2.78
C ARG A 87 10.60 29.57 -1.93
N SER A 88 9.41 29.82 -2.47
CA SER A 88 8.16 29.60 -1.73
C SER A 88 7.33 28.40 -2.28
N PHE A 89 7.63 27.91 -3.47
CA PHE A 89 6.85 26.83 -4.09
C PHE A 89 7.67 25.57 -4.29
N THR A 90 7.11 24.45 -3.84
CA THR A 90 7.66 23.11 -4.02
C THR A 90 6.64 22.21 -4.70
N LEU A 91 7.05 21.53 -5.76
CA LEU A 91 6.25 20.45 -6.37
C LEU A 91 6.67 19.12 -5.76
N MET A 92 5.70 18.38 -5.26
CA MET A 92 5.86 16.99 -4.83
C MET A 92 5.16 16.06 -5.81
N LEU A 93 5.88 15.04 -6.25
CA LEU A 93 5.34 13.91 -7.01
C LEU A 93 5.55 12.64 -6.20
N ASN A 94 4.51 11.83 -6.07
CA ASN A 94 4.60 10.51 -5.43
C ASN A 94 3.93 9.49 -6.34
N GLY A 95 4.60 8.38 -6.57
CA GLY A 95 4.06 7.22 -7.27
C GLY A 95 4.25 5.97 -6.42
N GLU A 96 3.24 5.13 -6.36
CA GLU A 96 3.31 3.83 -5.70
C GLU A 96 2.73 2.76 -6.62
N VAL A 97 3.46 1.66 -6.77
CA VAL A 97 3.00 0.47 -7.47
C VAL A 97 3.13 -0.73 -6.55
N GLY A 98 2.16 -1.62 -6.61
CA GLY A 98 2.16 -2.86 -5.87
C GLY A 98 1.58 -3.98 -6.71
N TYR A 99 2.17 -5.16 -6.59
CA TYR A 99 1.70 -6.39 -7.23
C TYR A 99 1.90 -7.57 -6.29
N GLY A 100 0.95 -8.47 -6.25
CA GLY A 100 1.06 -9.72 -5.52
C GLY A 100 0.24 -10.80 -6.18
N ASP A 101 0.70 -12.05 -6.06
CA ASP A 101 -0.01 -13.21 -6.57
C ASP A 101 0.38 -14.45 -5.78
N SER A 102 -0.39 -15.51 -5.93
CA SER A 102 -0.10 -16.82 -5.38
C SER A 102 0.78 -17.63 -6.33
N TYR A 103 1.37 -18.69 -5.81
CA TYR A 103 2.08 -19.70 -6.61
C TYR A 103 1.95 -21.08 -5.97
N GLY A 104 2.40 -22.12 -6.70
CA GLY A 104 2.26 -23.50 -6.22
C GLY A 104 0.80 -23.93 -6.19
N ASP A 105 0.38 -24.53 -5.08
CA ASP A 105 -0.97 -25.07 -4.89
C ASP A 105 -1.97 -24.02 -4.37
N THR A 106 -1.52 -22.80 -4.04
CA THR A 106 -2.38 -21.71 -3.61
C THR A 106 -3.05 -21.05 -4.82
N VAL A 107 -4.37 -21.07 -4.87
CA VAL A 107 -5.14 -20.66 -6.06
C VAL A 107 -5.12 -19.15 -6.29
N ALA A 108 -5.14 -18.34 -5.21
CA ALA A 108 -5.20 -16.88 -5.29
C ALA A 108 -4.47 -16.23 -4.11
N LEU A 109 -4.06 -14.98 -4.31
CA LEU A 109 -3.49 -14.17 -3.23
C LEU A 109 -4.48 -14.12 -2.05
N PRO A 110 -4.06 -14.42 -0.83
CA PRO A 110 -4.93 -14.31 0.33
C PRO A 110 -5.55 -12.90 0.43
N PHE A 111 -6.86 -12.79 0.59
CA PHE A 111 -7.58 -11.50 0.56
C PHE A 111 -7.04 -10.49 1.59
N TYR A 112 -6.53 -10.95 2.72
CA TYR A 112 -5.91 -10.11 3.76
C TYR A 112 -4.51 -9.60 3.37
N LYS A 113 -3.95 -10.07 2.26
CA LYS A 113 -2.72 -9.56 1.63
C LYS A 113 -3.00 -8.61 0.47
N ASN A 114 -4.27 -8.47 0.04
CA ASN A 114 -4.67 -7.57 -1.04
C ASN A 114 -4.23 -6.12 -0.78
N PHE A 115 -4.07 -5.38 -1.87
CA PHE A 115 -3.86 -3.94 -1.82
C PHE A 115 -5.20 -3.21 -1.77
N TYR A 116 -5.23 -2.12 -1.02
CA TYR A 116 -6.37 -1.22 -0.91
C TYR A 116 -5.94 0.20 -1.26
N ALA A 117 -6.83 1.01 -1.82
CA ALA A 117 -6.63 2.41 -2.11
C ALA A 117 -7.79 3.26 -1.57
N GLY A 118 -7.57 4.55 -1.45
CA GLY A 118 -8.44 5.53 -0.79
C GLY A 118 -7.92 5.95 0.58
N GLY A 119 -8.15 7.20 0.94
CA GLY A 119 -7.71 7.81 2.18
C GLY A 119 -6.45 8.66 2.03
N VAL A 120 -6.05 9.30 3.12
CA VAL A 120 -5.01 10.35 3.17
C VAL A 120 -3.64 9.90 2.66
N ASN A 121 -3.33 8.61 2.71
CA ASN A 121 -2.03 8.07 2.31
C ASN A 121 -1.98 7.61 0.85
N THR A 122 -3.12 7.51 0.17
CA THR A 122 -3.20 7.02 -1.21
C THR A 122 -3.96 8.00 -2.10
N VAL A 123 -5.28 7.96 -2.11
CA VAL A 123 -6.13 8.86 -2.90
C VAL A 123 -7.01 9.66 -1.93
N ARG A 124 -6.63 10.91 -1.69
CA ARG A 124 -7.34 11.83 -0.78
C ARG A 124 -8.74 12.16 -1.32
N GLY A 125 -9.67 12.46 -0.44
CA GLY A 125 -11.08 12.69 -0.80
C GLY A 125 -11.94 11.42 -0.79
N TYR A 126 -11.34 10.25 -0.71
CA TYR A 126 -12.04 8.97 -0.57
C TYR A 126 -11.86 8.41 0.85
N LYS A 127 -12.85 7.64 1.29
CA LYS A 127 -12.73 6.87 2.55
C LYS A 127 -11.57 5.89 2.45
N ALA A 128 -10.87 5.68 3.57
CA ALA A 128 -9.74 4.74 3.63
C ALA A 128 -10.16 3.34 3.16
N GLY A 129 -9.40 2.80 2.19
CA GLY A 129 -9.63 1.47 1.63
C GLY A 129 -10.92 1.30 0.82
N SER A 130 -11.56 2.39 0.36
CA SER A 130 -12.86 2.31 -0.32
C SER A 130 -12.77 2.19 -1.85
N LEU A 131 -11.58 2.36 -2.42
CA LEU A 131 -11.37 2.22 -3.85
C LEU A 131 -10.96 0.81 -4.22
N GLY A 132 -11.46 0.33 -5.35
CA GLY A 132 -11.15 -0.98 -5.91
C GLY A 132 -12.38 -1.89 -6.05
N PRO A 133 -12.17 -3.18 -6.33
CA PRO A 133 -13.25 -4.15 -6.47
C PRO A 133 -14.11 -4.25 -5.22
N GLN A 134 -15.42 -4.39 -5.41
CA GLN A 134 -16.39 -4.53 -4.32
C GLN A 134 -17.14 -5.84 -4.43
N ASP A 135 -17.59 -6.35 -3.30
CA ASP A 135 -18.49 -7.49 -3.23
C ASP A 135 -19.95 -7.07 -3.52
N ILE A 136 -20.84 -8.06 -3.52
CA ILE A 136 -22.29 -7.84 -3.75
C ILE A 136 -22.95 -6.98 -2.67
N TYR A 137 -22.31 -6.77 -1.53
CA TYR A 137 -22.77 -5.93 -0.44
C TYR A 137 -22.16 -4.54 -0.44
N GLY A 138 -21.29 -4.22 -1.43
CA GLY A 138 -20.60 -2.95 -1.55
C GLY A 138 -19.36 -2.82 -0.66
N ASN A 139 -18.86 -3.90 -0.07
CA ASN A 139 -17.61 -3.89 0.70
C ASN A 139 -16.42 -4.03 -0.26
N THR A 140 -15.42 -3.18 -0.10
CA THR A 140 -14.18 -3.28 -0.88
C THR A 140 -13.40 -4.52 -0.47
N ILE A 141 -13.07 -5.36 -1.44
CA ILE A 141 -12.32 -6.61 -1.22
C ILE A 141 -10.83 -6.46 -1.52
N GLY A 142 -10.39 -5.27 -2.00
CA GLY A 142 -9.03 -5.04 -2.44
C GLY A 142 -8.70 -5.74 -3.75
N GLY A 143 -7.44 -5.66 -4.16
CA GLY A 143 -6.94 -6.30 -5.38
C GLY A 143 -5.51 -6.77 -5.22
N ASN A 144 -5.05 -7.59 -6.14
CA ASN A 144 -3.67 -8.07 -6.21
C ASN A 144 -2.72 -7.03 -6.84
N GLU A 145 -3.27 -5.94 -7.39
CA GLU A 145 -2.53 -4.84 -7.99
C GLU A 145 -2.94 -3.51 -7.37
N ARG A 146 -2.00 -2.57 -7.30
CA ARG A 146 -2.26 -1.18 -6.94
C ARG A 146 -1.33 -0.25 -7.69
N VAL A 147 -1.89 0.80 -8.27
CA VAL A 147 -1.15 1.92 -8.83
C VAL A 147 -1.76 3.19 -8.26
N VAL A 148 -0.93 4.04 -7.66
CA VAL A 148 -1.34 5.32 -7.09
C VAL A 148 -0.37 6.39 -7.56
N GLY A 149 -0.91 7.53 -7.99
CA GLY A 149 -0.16 8.72 -8.34
C GLY A 149 -0.65 9.91 -7.52
N GLN A 150 0.26 10.71 -6.98
CA GLN A 150 -0.07 11.92 -6.24
C GLN A 150 0.81 13.06 -6.71
N THR A 151 0.20 14.20 -6.94
CA THR A 151 0.88 15.45 -7.28
C THR A 151 0.42 16.52 -6.32
N GLU A 152 1.37 17.27 -5.75
CA GLU A 152 1.03 18.33 -4.80
C GLU A 152 1.93 19.56 -5.03
N LEU A 153 1.30 20.72 -5.18
CA LEU A 153 2.00 22.00 -5.20
C LEU A 153 1.90 22.62 -3.80
N LEU A 154 3.03 22.74 -3.15
CA LEU A 154 3.18 23.25 -1.79
C LEU A 154 3.63 24.70 -1.81
N TRP A 155 2.94 25.56 -1.08
CA TRP A 155 3.32 26.96 -0.88
C TRP A 155 3.72 27.19 0.58
N ALA A 156 5.00 27.51 0.78
CA ALA A 156 5.52 27.94 2.06
C ALA A 156 5.14 29.40 2.31
N LEU A 157 4.40 29.68 3.38
CA LEU A 157 3.98 31.05 3.70
C LEU A 157 5.18 31.89 4.11
N PRO A 158 5.35 33.10 3.51
CA PRO A 158 6.45 34.00 3.85
C PRO A 158 6.50 34.32 5.35
N GLY A 159 7.67 34.15 5.96
CA GLY A 159 7.87 34.34 7.40
C GLY A 159 7.44 33.14 8.27
N MET A 160 6.82 32.09 7.68
CA MET A 160 6.38 30.89 8.37
C MET A 160 6.80 29.61 7.61
N GLU A 161 7.84 29.67 6.81
CA GLU A 161 8.25 28.64 5.84
C GLU A 161 8.55 27.27 6.51
N LYS A 162 8.95 27.32 7.81
CA LYS A 162 9.24 26.13 8.62
C LYS A 162 8.09 25.71 9.54
N SER A 163 6.92 26.31 9.39
CA SER A 163 5.78 26.07 10.30
C SER A 163 4.48 25.81 9.57
N VAL A 164 4.23 26.47 8.44
CA VAL A 164 2.96 26.38 7.71
C VAL A 164 3.22 26.29 6.22
N ARG A 165 2.61 25.30 5.58
CA ARG A 165 2.49 25.17 4.14
C ARG A 165 1.05 24.97 3.74
N LEU A 166 0.64 25.62 2.67
CA LEU A 166 -0.63 25.35 2.00
C LEU A 166 -0.33 24.51 0.76
N GLY A 167 -1.23 23.60 0.40
CA GLY A 167 -1.04 22.75 -0.76
C GLY A 167 -2.33 22.59 -1.54
N VAL A 168 -2.19 22.47 -2.85
CA VAL A 168 -3.22 21.93 -3.75
C VAL A 168 -2.70 20.62 -4.32
N PHE A 169 -3.58 19.63 -4.42
CA PHE A 169 -3.18 18.30 -4.81
C PHE A 169 -4.12 17.68 -5.84
N PHE A 170 -3.58 16.72 -6.56
CA PHE A 170 -4.30 15.82 -7.45
C PHE A 170 -3.79 14.40 -7.22
N ASP A 171 -4.72 13.49 -6.93
CA ASP A 171 -4.44 12.08 -6.66
C ASP A 171 -5.24 11.19 -7.63
N ILE A 172 -4.60 10.11 -8.05
CA ILE A 172 -5.17 9.10 -8.93
C ILE A 172 -4.81 7.70 -8.46
#